data_9817ed4e1e0efc33cede9822e26741c4
#
_entry.id   9817ed4e1e0efc33cede9822e26741c4
#
_cell.length_a   1.000
_cell.length_b   1.000
_cell.length_c   1.000
_cell.angle_alpha   90.00
_cell.angle_beta   90.00
_cell.angle_gamma   90.00
#
_symmetry.space_group_name_H-M   'P 1'
#
loop_
_entity.id
_entity.type
_entity.pdbx_description
1 polymer ?
#
loop_
_entity_poly.entity_id
_entity_poly.type
_entity_poly.pdbx_seq_one_letter_code
_entity_poly.pdbx_strand_id
1 'polypeptide(L)'
;LVQGMLKDGVSSWVPTLITEKYDVSASFSLLLSAIMPIINLSGAWIGTKLYEKVFRLNEAATSAFGFAMTLIPLTGIVFVGKYPIAICVILLALFTTIIAAMNHLLMTLIPVHFAKFGRASTVGGIFNCCTYIGSAISTYGFGAVSEKFGWTATVVFWIILGVIGVA
;
A
#
# COMPACT_ATOMS: atom_id res chain seq x y z
N LEU A 1 -10.38 -1.84 -5.33
CA LEU A 1 -9.70 -0.99 -6.30
C LEU A 1 -8.61 -0.14 -5.64
N VAL A 2 -8.94 0.76 -4.71
CA VAL A 2 -8.00 1.70 -4.06
C VAL A 2 -6.81 0.96 -3.42
N GLN A 3 -7.06 -0.14 -2.73
CA GLN A 3 -6.00 -0.95 -2.12
C GLN A 3 -5.02 -1.49 -3.17
N GLY A 4 -5.51 -1.98 -4.32
CA GLY A 4 -4.65 -2.43 -5.41
C GLY A 4 -3.83 -1.29 -6.03
N MET A 5 -4.46 -0.12 -6.20
CA MET A 5 -3.76 1.08 -6.68
C MET A 5 -2.59 1.46 -5.76
N LEU A 6 -2.82 1.48 -4.46
CA LEU A 6 -1.78 1.82 -3.49
C LEU A 6 -0.73 0.72 -3.31
N LYS A 7 -1.14 -0.56 -3.32
CA LYS A 7 -0.23 -1.70 -3.15
C LYS A 7 0.76 -1.82 -4.30
N ASP A 8 0.25 -2.11 -5.49
CA ASP A 8 1.10 -2.47 -6.62
C ASP A 8 1.59 -1.23 -7.37
N GLY A 9 0.75 -0.18 -7.45
CA GLY A 9 1.12 1.08 -8.05
C GLY A 9 2.29 1.75 -7.32
N VAL A 10 2.22 1.87 -5.99
CA VAL A 10 3.33 2.45 -5.22
C VAL A 10 4.56 1.55 -5.26
N SER A 11 4.40 0.24 -5.00
CA SER A 11 5.54 -0.69 -4.95
C SER A 11 6.34 -0.73 -6.24
N SER A 12 5.67 -0.59 -7.40
CA SER A 12 6.33 -0.57 -8.71
C SER A 12 7.20 0.67 -8.91
N TRP A 13 6.85 1.80 -8.28
CA TRP A 13 7.53 3.07 -8.47
C TRP A 13 8.50 3.44 -7.34
N VAL A 14 8.53 2.68 -6.23
CA VAL A 14 9.45 2.92 -5.11
C VAL A 14 10.92 2.94 -5.56
N PRO A 15 11.44 1.98 -6.37
CA PRO A 15 12.84 2.03 -6.79
C PRO A 15 13.17 3.30 -7.57
N THR A 16 12.30 3.70 -8.50
CA THR A 16 12.48 4.90 -9.33
C THR A 16 12.44 6.17 -8.49
N LEU A 17 11.50 6.26 -7.55
CA LEU A 17 11.41 7.40 -6.61
C LEU A 17 12.70 7.55 -5.80
N ILE A 18 13.24 6.46 -5.28
CA ILE A 18 14.50 6.48 -4.51
C ILE A 18 15.67 6.91 -5.40
N THR A 19 15.78 6.34 -6.61
CA THR A 19 16.85 6.65 -7.55
C THR A 19 16.85 8.13 -7.93
N GLU A 20 15.69 8.67 -8.32
CA GLU A 20 15.59 10.05 -8.80
C GLU A 20 15.68 11.10 -7.70
N LYS A 21 15.22 10.78 -6.49
CA LYS A 21 15.22 11.75 -5.38
C LYS A 21 16.53 11.82 -4.62
N TYR A 22 17.29 10.75 -4.62
CA TYR A 22 18.55 10.66 -3.85
C TYR A 22 19.79 10.48 -4.72
N ASP A 23 19.63 10.46 -6.05
CA ASP A 23 20.72 10.31 -7.03
C ASP A 23 21.61 9.06 -6.72
N VAL A 24 20.94 7.96 -6.34
CA VAL A 24 21.59 6.69 -6.05
C VAL A 24 21.49 5.73 -7.23
N SER A 25 22.38 4.76 -7.30
CA SER A 25 22.35 3.77 -8.38
C SER A 25 21.06 2.95 -8.36
N ALA A 26 20.57 2.57 -9.56
CA ALA A 26 19.39 1.72 -9.70
C ALA A 26 19.54 0.39 -8.95
N SER A 27 20.75 -0.21 -8.95
CA SER A 27 21.02 -1.44 -8.22
C SER A 27 20.83 -1.28 -6.71
N PHE A 28 21.24 -0.15 -6.14
CA PHE A 28 21.10 0.13 -4.71
C PHE A 28 19.63 0.35 -4.33
N SER A 29 18.86 1.08 -5.13
CA SER A 29 17.43 1.31 -4.88
C SER A 29 16.62 0.01 -5.03
N LEU A 30 16.98 -0.86 -5.94
CA LEU A 30 16.36 -2.19 -6.08
C LEU A 30 16.65 -3.08 -4.86
N LEU A 31 17.87 -3.07 -4.33
CA LEU A 31 18.22 -3.81 -3.10
C LEU A 31 17.39 -3.31 -1.91
N LEU A 32 17.26 -1.99 -1.73
CA LEU A 32 16.43 -1.41 -0.68
C LEU A 32 14.97 -1.83 -0.82
N SER A 33 14.45 -1.84 -2.05
CA SER A 33 13.07 -2.24 -2.33
C SER A 33 12.85 -3.74 -2.12
N ALA A 34 13.86 -4.58 -2.35
CA ALA A 34 13.78 -6.03 -2.16
C ALA A 34 13.65 -6.44 -0.67
N ILE A 35 14.07 -5.58 0.26
CA ILE A 35 13.91 -5.82 1.70
C ILE A 35 12.44 -5.59 2.14
N MET A 36 11.70 -4.73 1.45
CA MET A 36 10.32 -4.36 1.84
C MET A 36 9.36 -5.55 1.91
N PRO A 37 9.32 -6.52 0.98
CA PRO A 37 8.47 -7.69 1.08
C PRO A 37 8.71 -8.51 2.35
N ILE A 38 9.96 -8.60 2.82
CA ILE A 38 10.32 -9.32 4.05
C ILE A 38 9.70 -8.60 5.27
N ILE A 39 9.82 -7.29 5.33
CA ILE A 39 9.22 -6.46 6.39
C ILE A 39 7.69 -6.58 6.32
N ASN A 40 7.10 -6.60 5.14
CA ASN A 40 5.67 -6.67 4.90
C ASN A 40 5.02 -7.97 5.44
N LEU A 41 5.78 -9.04 5.66
CA LEU A 41 5.27 -10.26 6.34
C LEU A 41 4.74 -9.94 7.75
N SER A 42 5.37 -9.01 8.45
CA SER A 42 4.89 -8.55 9.77
C SER A 42 3.52 -7.87 9.67
N GLY A 43 3.23 -7.21 8.56
CA GLY A 43 1.96 -6.54 8.31
C GLY A 43 0.77 -7.48 8.35
N ALA A 44 0.86 -8.66 7.73
CA ALA A 44 -0.21 -9.66 7.75
C ALA A 44 -0.53 -10.09 9.19
N TRP A 45 0.47 -10.34 10.00
CA TRP A 45 0.30 -10.73 11.41
C TRP A 45 -0.30 -9.59 12.27
N ILE A 46 0.18 -8.37 12.10
CA ILE A 46 -0.35 -7.18 12.77
C ILE A 46 -1.80 -6.95 12.35
N GLY A 47 -2.10 -7.04 11.05
CA GLY A 47 -3.44 -6.86 10.50
C GLY A 47 -4.44 -7.87 11.07
N THR A 48 -4.07 -9.14 11.18
CA THR A 48 -4.90 -10.17 11.81
C THR A 48 -5.20 -9.84 13.26
N LYS A 49 -4.19 -9.46 14.05
CA LYS A 49 -4.39 -9.09 15.46
C LYS A 49 -5.26 -7.86 15.63
N LEU A 50 -5.10 -6.85 14.78
CA LEU A 50 -5.96 -5.66 14.80
C LEU A 50 -7.41 -6.04 14.50
N TYR A 51 -7.64 -6.82 13.45
CA TYR A 51 -8.97 -7.27 13.04
C TYR A 51 -9.68 -8.06 14.14
N GLU A 52 -8.99 -9.06 14.72
CA GLU A 52 -9.60 -9.95 15.70
C GLU A 52 -9.74 -9.31 17.09
N LYS A 53 -8.69 -8.66 17.59
CA LYS A 53 -8.61 -8.21 19.00
C LYS A 53 -9.06 -6.79 19.23
N VAL A 54 -8.76 -5.87 18.30
CA VAL A 54 -9.07 -4.45 18.46
C VAL A 54 -10.43 -4.12 17.87
N PHE A 55 -10.65 -4.50 16.61
CA PHE A 55 -11.89 -4.18 15.89
C PHE A 55 -12.96 -5.27 15.98
N ARG A 56 -12.71 -6.36 16.72
CA ARG A 56 -13.68 -7.42 17.01
C ARG A 56 -14.40 -7.94 15.76
N LEU A 57 -13.64 -8.22 14.72
CA LEU A 57 -14.10 -8.71 13.41
C LEU A 57 -14.95 -7.69 12.62
N ASN A 58 -14.77 -6.39 12.85
CA ASN A 58 -15.41 -5.35 12.07
C ASN A 58 -14.53 -4.98 10.86
N GLU A 59 -14.90 -5.50 9.68
CA GLU A 59 -14.14 -5.32 8.44
C GLU A 59 -14.05 -3.87 8.00
N ALA A 60 -15.16 -3.13 8.10
CA ALA A 60 -15.22 -1.72 7.69
C ALA A 60 -14.33 -0.84 8.57
N ALA A 61 -14.44 -0.99 9.91
CA ALA A 61 -13.63 -0.22 10.84
C ALA A 61 -12.13 -0.55 10.70
N THR A 62 -11.77 -1.82 10.50
CA THR A 62 -10.38 -2.23 10.30
C THR A 62 -9.84 -1.66 9.00
N SER A 63 -10.64 -1.69 7.93
CA SER A 63 -10.26 -1.13 6.62
C SER A 63 -10.06 0.37 6.69
N ALA A 64 -11.03 1.12 7.22
CA ALA A 64 -10.93 2.56 7.37
C ALA A 64 -9.73 2.97 8.22
N PHE A 65 -9.49 2.28 9.34
CA PHE A 65 -8.32 2.50 10.17
C PHE A 65 -7.00 2.23 9.42
N GLY A 66 -6.93 1.13 8.68
CA GLY A 66 -5.76 0.79 7.88
C GLY A 66 -5.45 1.87 6.84
N PHE A 67 -6.45 2.34 6.09
CA PHE A 67 -6.26 3.43 5.13
C PHE A 67 -5.88 4.75 5.82
N ALA A 68 -6.52 5.10 6.94
CA ALA A 68 -6.14 6.29 7.71
C ALA A 68 -4.69 6.23 8.18
N MET A 69 -4.22 5.08 8.63
CA MET A 69 -2.83 4.88 9.05
C MET A 69 -1.82 5.04 7.89
N THR A 70 -2.21 4.79 6.63
CA THR A 70 -1.32 5.03 5.49
C THR A 70 -1.02 6.51 5.25
N LEU A 71 -1.89 7.41 5.70
CA LEU A 71 -1.72 8.85 5.52
C LEU A 71 -0.50 9.38 6.28
N ILE A 72 -0.15 8.77 7.42
CA ILE A 72 1.00 9.18 8.24
C ILE A 72 2.32 9.06 7.45
N PRO A 73 2.72 7.88 6.97
CA PRO A 73 3.95 7.77 6.18
C PRO A 73 3.87 8.53 4.86
N LEU A 74 2.70 8.59 4.20
CA LEU A 74 2.55 9.31 2.94
C LEU A 74 2.78 10.82 3.11
N THR A 75 2.27 11.44 4.17
CA THR A 75 2.54 12.86 4.45
C THR A 75 4.03 13.10 4.72
N GLY A 76 4.71 12.16 5.39
CA GLY A 76 6.17 12.22 5.54
C GLY A 76 6.92 12.13 4.21
N ILE A 77 6.46 11.25 3.31
CA ILE A 77 7.07 11.06 1.98
C ILE A 77 6.90 12.28 1.07
N VAL A 78 5.91 13.15 1.27
CA VAL A 78 5.78 14.42 0.51
C VAL A 78 7.07 15.26 0.64
N PHE A 79 7.74 15.20 1.78
CA PHE A 79 8.98 15.92 2.03
C PHE A 79 10.24 15.10 1.66
N VAL A 80 10.08 14.03 0.89
CA VAL A 80 11.19 13.20 0.39
C VAL A 80 12.20 14.06 -0.36
N GLY A 81 13.48 13.77 -0.16
CA GLY A 81 14.57 14.60 -0.70
C GLY A 81 15.04 15.71 0.25
N LYS A 82 14.26 16.07 1.29
CA LYS A 82 14.68 16.95 2.39
C LYS A 82 15.27 16.20 3.57
N TYR A 83 15.05 14.88 3.64
CA TYR A 83 15.52 14.01 4.72
C TYR A 83 16.57 13.02 4.19
N PRO A 84 17.40 12.43 5.09
CA PRO A 84 18.25 11.31 4.74
C PRO A 84 17.46 10.15 4.13
N ILE A 85 18.09 9.43 3.20
CA ILE A 85 17.49 8.27 2.51
C ILE A 85 16.91 7.22 3.48
N ALA A 86 17.56 7.03 4.64
CA ALA A 86 17.11 6.10 5.67
C ALA A 86 15.69 6.42 6.18
N ILE A 87 15.36 7.70 6.37
CA ILE A 87 14.01 8.12 6.79
C ILE A 87 12.99 7.81 5.70
N CYS A 88 13.32 8.08 4.43
CA CYS A 88 12.46 7.76 3.31
C CYS A 88 12.17 6.25 3.23
N VAL A 89 13.20 5.43 3.36
CA VAL A 89 13.07 3.96 3.34
C VAL A 89 12.21 3.46 4.50
N ILE A 90 12.37 4.02 5.70
CA ILE A 90 11.54 3.67 6.86
C ILE A 90 10.06 4.04 6.62
N LEU A 91 9.79 5.23 6.10
CA LEU A 91 8.43 5.66 5.78
C LEU A 91 7.78 4.78 4.69
N LEU A 92 8.53 4.44 3.64
CA LEU A 92 8.08 3.53 2.60
C LEU A 92 7.83 2.12 3.14
N ALA A 93 8.71 1.60 3.98
CA ALA A 93 8.54 0.30 4.62
C ALA A 93 7.29 0.29 5.52
N LEU A 94 7.09 1.34 6.32
CA LEU A 94 5.89 1.49 7.15
C LEU A 94 4.62 1.53 6.29
N PHE A 95 4.61 2.34 5.23
CA PHE A 95 3.49 2.42 4.29
C PHE A 95 3.18 1.06 3.67
N THR A 96 4.18 0.39 3.09
CA THR A 96 3.97 -0.91 2.41
C THR A 96 3.54 -2.00 3.39
N THR A 97 4.01 -1.96 4.65
CA THR A 97 3.59 -2.89 5.70
C THR A 97 2.11 -2.71 6.06
N ILE A 98 1.63 -1.47 6.18
CA ILE A 98 0.22 -1.18 6.43
C ILE A 98 -0.63 -1.67 5.26
N ILE A 99 -0.22 -1.39 4.02
CA ILE A 99 -0.93 -1.88 2.82
C ILE A 99 -0.91 -3.41 2.73
N ALA A 100 0.18 -4.07 3.14
CA ALA A 100 0.24 -5.53 3.21
C ALA A 100 -0.76 -6.10 4.24
N ALA A 101 -0.91 -5.45 5.39
CA ALA A 101 -1.93 -5.80 6.38
C ALA A 101 -3.35 -5.69 5.80
N MET A 102 -3.63 -4.60 5.06
CA MET A 102 -4.90 -4.39 4.38
C MET A 102 -5.15 -5.43 3.28
N ASN A 103 -4.10 -5.77 2.51
CA ASN A 103 -4.20 -6.81 1.51
C ASN A 103 -4.56 -8.16 2.14
N HIS A 104 -3.93 -8.52 3.25
CA HIS A 104 -4.24 -9.75 3.97
C HIS A 104 -5.69 -9.77 4.49
N LEU A 105 -6.18 -8.66 5.04
CA LEU A 105 -7.57 -8.52 5.47
C LEU A 105 -8.53 -8.77 4.30
N LEU A 106 -8.37 -8.06 3.20
CA LEU A 106 -9.28 -8.10 2.06
C LEU A 106 -9.21 -9.42 1.29
N MET A 107 -8.01 -10.00 1.13
CA MET A 107 -7.80 -11.19 0.30
C MET A 107 -7.95 -12.49 1.06
N THR A 108 -7.80 -12.49 2.38
CA THR A 108 -7.80 -13.70 3.18
C THR A 108 -8.90 -13.68 4.24
N LEU A 109 -8.89 -12.71 5.15
CA LEU A 109 -9.77 -12.74 6.32
C LEU A 109 -11.24 -12.54 5.95
N ILE A 110 -11.56 -11.57 5.10
CA ILE A 110 -12.94 -11.33 4.67
C ILE A 110 -13.50 -12.49 3.84
N PRO A 111 -12.82 -13.04 2.81
CA PRO A 111 -13.31 -14.20 2.10
C PRO A 111 -13.57 -15.42 3.01
N VAL A 112 -12.69 -15.68 3.98
CA VAL A 112 -12.87 -16.78 4.94
C VAL A 112 -14.15 -16.58 5.77
N HIS A 113 -14.50 -15.35 6.12
CA HIS A 113 -15.78 -15.09 6.82
C HIS A 113 -17.00 -15.56 6.02
N PHE A 114 -16.94 -15.50 4.69
CA PHE A 114 -18.00 -15.97 3.78
C PHE A 114 -17.96 -17.48 3.51
N ALA A 115 -16.98 -18.21 4.07
CA ALA A 115 -16.90 -19.67 3.91
C ALA A 115 -18.14 -20.38 4.46
N LYS A 116 -18.73 -19.86 5.54
CA LYS A 116 -20.00 -20.37 6.13
C LYS A 116 -21.19 -20.36 5.15
N PHE A 117 -21.13 -19.55 4.11
CA PHE A 117 -22.13 -19.48 3.04
C PHE A 117 -21.70 -20.20 1.77
N GLY A 118 -20.57 -20.92 1.78
CA GLY A 118 -19.99 -21.57 0.58
C GLY A 118 -19.48 -20.61 -0.50
N ARG A 119 -19.28 -19.34 -0.18
CA ARG A 119 -18.96 -18.27 -1.16
C ARG A 119 -17.56 -17.64 -0.98
N ALA A 120 -16.68 -18.25 -0.22
CA ALA A 120 -15.33 -17.72 0.01
C ALA A 120 -14.56 -17.46 -1.29
N SER A 121 -14.56 -18.44 -2.20
CA SER A 121 -13.85 -18.33 -3.48
C SER A 121 -14.41 -17.23 -4.38
N THR A 122 -15.73 -17.06 -4.40
CA THR A 122 -16.40 -16.01 -5.19
C THR A 122 -16.02 -14.62 -4.66
N VAL A 123 -16.09 -14.42 -3.35
CA VAL A 123 -15.73 -13.15 -2.71
C VAL A 123 -14.24 -12.84 -2.91
N GLY A 124 -13.38 -13.83 -2.69
CA GLY A 124 -11.94 -13.69 -2.93
C GLY A 124 -11.62 -13.36 -4.40
N GLY A 125 -12.31 -14.00 -5.34
CA GLY A 125 -12.17 -13.72 -6.77
C GLY A 125 -12.58 -12.29 -7.15
N ILE A 126 -13.70 -11.79 -6.61
CA ILE A 126 -14.14 -10.40 -6.84
C ILE A 126 -13.13 -9.40 -6.29
N PHE A 127 -12.68 -9.59 -5.05
CA PHE A 127 -11.68 -8.70 -4.46
C PHE A 127 -10.37 -8.69 -5.25
N ASN A 128 -9.91 -9.88 -5.66
CA ASN A 128 -8.70 -10.01 -6.49
C ASN A 128 -8.85 -9.29 -7.83
N CYS A 129 -9.96 -9.49 -8.54
CA CYS A 129 -10.26 -8.81 -9.78
C CYS A 129 -10.22 -7.29 -9.61
N CYS A 130 -10.94 -6.75 -8.62
CA CYS A 130 -10.94 -5.32 -8.31
C CYS A 130 -9.54 -4.80 -7.97
N THR A 131 -8.74 -5.57 -7.24
CA THR A 131 -7.36 -5.20 -6.88
C THR A 131 -6.47 -5.10 -8.11
N TYR A 132 -6.51 -6.09 -8.99
CA TYR A 132 -5.67 -6.07 -10.21
C TYR A 132 -6.09 -5.01 -11.22
N ILE A 133 -7.39 -4.71 -11.33
CA ILE A 133 -7.86 -3.56 -12.14
C ILE A 133 -7.28 -2.26 -11.57
N GLY A 134 -7.35 -2.06 -10.25
CA GLY A 134 -6.75 -0.91 -9.60
C GLY A 134 -5.24 -0.83 -9.81
N SER A 135 -4.53 -1.95 -9.66
CA SER A 135 -3.10 -2.09 -9.90
C SER A 135 -2.71 -1.68 -11.32
N ALA A 136 -3.41 -2.20 -12.33
CA ALA A 136 -3.15 -1.88 -13.73
C ALA A 136 -3.32 -0.37 -14.01
N ILE A 137 -4.42 0.23 -13.55
CA ILE A 137 -4.68 1.66 -13.71
C ILE A 137 -3.58 2.50 -13.05
N SER A 138 -3.18 2.15 -11.83
CA SER A 138 -2.23 2.94 -11.05
C SER A 138 -0.80 2.83 -11.56
N THR A 139 -0.38 1.66 -12.01
CA THR A 139 0.98 1.46 -12.52
C THR A 139 1.28 2.39 -13.70
N TYR A 140 0.36 2.46 -14.66
CA TYR A 140 0.48 3.40 -15.78
C TYR A 140 0.19 4.85 -15.37
N GLY A 141 -0.84 5.06 -14.55
CA GLY A 141 -1.26 6.39 -14.12
C GLY A 141 -0.19 7.11 -13.31
N PHE A 142 0.46 6.44 -12.36
CA PHE A 142 1.51 7.05 -11.55
C PHE A 142 2.76 7.38 -12.36
N GLY A 143 3.12 6.55 -13.35
CA GLY A 143 4.18 6.86 -14.28
C GLY A 143 3.91 8.15 -15.05
N ALA A 144 2.75 8.27 -15.66
CA ALA A 144 2.36 9.47 -16.40
C ALA A 144 2.29 10.73 -15.52
N VAL A 145 1.84 10.59 -14.26
CA VAL A 145 1.81 11.71 -13.30
C VAL A 145 3.23 12.09 -12.86
N SER A 146 4.11 11.12 -12.58
CA SER A 146 5.48 11.40 -12.17
C SER A 146 6.30 12.10 -13.25
N GLU A 147 6.14 11.68 -14.51
CA GLU A 147 6.81 12.30 -15.66
C GLU A 147 6.32 13.74 -15.92
N LYS A 148 5.03 13.99 -15.79
CA LYS A 148 4.44 15.31 -16.12
C LYS A 148 4.52 16.31 -14.98
N PHE A 149 4.29 15.87 -13.75
CA PHE A 149 4.09 16.75 -12.58
C PHE A 149 5.10 16.48 -11.46
N GLY A 150 5.96 15.49 -11.64
CA GLY A 150 6.99 15.12 -10.68
C GLY A 150 6.48 14.32 -9.47
N TRP A 151 7.41 13.84 -8.66
CA TRP A 151 7.15 12.94 -7.53
C TRP A 151 6.28 13.54 -6.42
N THR A 152 6.39 14.85 -6.18
CA THR A 152 5.55 15.49 -5.15
C THR A 152 4.07 15.39 -5.50
N ALA A 153 3.70 15.62 -6.76
CA ALA A 153 2.33 15.46 -7.23
C ALA A 153 1.87 14.00 -7.15
N THR A 154 2.75 13.06 -7.49
CA THR A 154 2.46 11.62 -7.41
C THR A 154 2.16 11.19 -5.97
N VAL A 155 2.95 11.64 -5.00
CA VAL A 155 2.73 11.32 -3.58
C VAL A 155 1.44 11.97 -3.06
N VAL A 156 1.14 13.21 -3.48
CA VAL A 156 -0.15 13.85 -3.15
C VAL A 156 -1.32 13.04 -3.71
N PHE A 157 -1.19 12.48 -4.91
CA PHE A 157 -2.20 11.61 -5.48
C PHE A 157 -2.37 10.31 -4.67
N TRP A 158 -1.28 9.74 -4.15
CA TRP A 158 -1.37 8.59 -3.23
C TRP A 158 -2.12 8.96 -1.93
N ILE A 159 -1.91 10.16 -1.40
CA ILE A 159 -2.64 10.65 -0.23
C ILE A 159 -4.14 10.74 -0.53
N ILE A 160 -4.52 11.31 -1.68
CA ILE A 160 -5.92 11.40 -2.11
C ILE A 160 -6.56 10.02 -2.18
N LEU A 161 -5.87 9.03 -2.77
CA LEU A 161 -6.34 7.65 -2.79
C LEU A 161 -6.48 7.05 -1.39
N GLY A 162 -5.53 7.34 -0.50
CA GLY A 162 -5.63 6.92 0.90
C GLY A 162 -6.88 7.48 1.60
N VAL A 163 -7.19 8.77 1.38
CA VAL A 163 -8.40 9.42 1.92
C VAL A 163 -9.66 8.79 1.33
N ILE A 164 -9.71 8.53 0.02
CA ILE A 164 -10.84 7.83 -0.62
C ILE A 164 -11.02 6.42 -0.04
N GLY A 165 -9.94 5.76 0.33
CA GLY A 165 -9.99 4.43 0.96
C GLY A 165 -10.55 4.43 2.38
N VAL A 166 -10.54 5.56 3.07
CA VAL A 166 -11.14 5.73 4.42
C VAL A 166 -12.66 5.88 4.35
N ALA A 167 -13.17 6.48 3.28
CA ALA A 167 -14.61 6.73 3.08
C ALA A 167 -15.36 5.48 2.64
#